data_07d8efba87c498407025039756015310
#
_entry.id   07d8efba87c498407025039756015310
#
_cell.length_a   1.000
_cell.length_b   1.000
_cell.length_c   1.000
_cell.angle_alpha   90.00
_cell.angle_beta   90.00
_cell.angle_gamma   90.00
#
_symmetry.space_group_name_H-M   'P 1'
#
loop_
_entity.id
_entity.type
_entity.pdbx_description
1 polymer ?
#
loop_
_entity_poly.entity_id
_entity_poly.type
_entity_poly.pdbx_seq_one_letter_code
_entity_poly.pdbx_strand_id
1 'polypeptide(L)'
;MLVKSNRFALLDRKNSKEVNKELELLKGQNVRVEELAKLGNKVGADYIIIPLLQNIKNMTIKQKLMGETIKSKELSIDLSINIIDIATSQIIFSDSMMLSQGGGNLSNFAKTISNRLSRKITDTFFPAKLIAIENNKIIVDQGNSFFNKKSKYNIIKLGSRILDQTTNEFSSRVENVIGKASFSNGTNKQSTLNIDKLTKDKKLLKIDGSIIIRPVFQLLPSASDIAKAKIKKIKAKNKKMMKKIDKDKDW
;
A
#
# COMPACT_ATOMS: atom_id res chain seq x y z
N MET A 1 -0.65 -1.04 -11.73
CA MET A 1 0.19 -0.12 -10.95
C MET A 1 1.65 -0.52 -10.91
N LEU A 2 2.01 -1.80 -10.81
CA LEU A 2 3.41 -2.28 -10.86
C LEU A 2 4.14 -1.80 -12.14
N VAL A 3 3.53 -1.94 -13.33
CA VAL A 3 4.08 -1.42 -14.59
C VAL A 3 4.36 0.08 -14.53
N LYS A 4 3.45 0.86 -13.90
CA LYS A 4 3.62 2.32 -13.80
C LYS A 4 4.76 2.75 -12.87
N SER A 5 5.31 1.83 -12.08
CA SER A 5 6.48 2.11 -11.24
C SER A 5 7.77 2.17 -12.07
N ASN A 6 7.76 1.69 -13.33
CA ASN A 6 8.92 1.50 -14.19
C ASN A 6 10.03 0.64 -13.55
N ARG A 7 9.67 -0.21 -12.56
CA ARG A 7 10.59 -1.11 -11.86
C ARG A 7 10.35 -2.57 -12.20
N PHE A 8 9.17 -2.88 -12.77
CA PHE A 8 8.79 -4.25 -13.11
C PHE A 8 8.37 -4.33 -14.57
N ALA A 9 8.90 -5.30 -15.29
CA ALA A 9 8.39 -5.77 -16.55
C ALA A 9 7.38 -6.89 -16.26
N LEU A 10 6.10 -6.66 -16.54
CA LEU A 10 5.07 -7.68 -16.33
C LEU A 10 4.91 -8.50 -17.61
N LEU A 11 4.99 -9.82 -17.47
CA LEU A 11 4.71 -10.74 -18.57
C LEU A 11 3.21 -10.94 -18.70
N ASP A 12 2.67 -10.73 -19.89
CA ASP A 12 1.27 -10.99 -20.20
C ASP A 12 1.07 -12.48 -20.51
N ARG A 13 0.40 -13.18 -19.57
CA ARG A 13 0.11 -14.60 -19.69
C ARG A 13 -1.19 -14.90 -20.46
N LYS A 14 -2.02 -13.91 -20.74
CA LYS A 14 -3.32 -14.12 -21.39
C LYS A 14 -3.20 -14.61 -22.84
N ASN A 15 -2.09 -14.31 -23.49
CA ASN A 15 -1.89 -14.62 -24.91
C ASN A 15 -1.04 -15.86 -25.17
N SER A 16 -0.60 -16.58 -24.14
CA SER A 16 0.19 -17.80 -24.29
C SER A 16 -0.69 -19.04 -24.12
N LYS A 17 -0.97 -19.74 -25.22
CA LYS A 17 -1.77 -20.98 -25.23
C LYS A 17 -1.16 -22.09 -24.34
N GLU A 18 0.16 -22.12 -24.20
CA GLU A 18 0.89 -23.09 -23.37
C GLU A 18 0.73 -22.79 -21.87
N VAL A 19 0.72 -21.52 -21.49
CA VAL A 19 0.51 -21.10 -20.10
C VAL A 19 -0.91 -21.37 -19.62
N ASN A 20 -1.92 -21.32 -20.52
CA ASN A 20 -3.29 -21.60 -20.14
C ASN A 20 -3.52 -23.09 -19.79
N LYS A 21 -2.86 -24.02 -20.46
CA LYS A 21 -2.91 -25.46 -20.11
C LYS A 21 -2.30 -25.72 -18.73
N GLU A 22 -1.20 -25.05 -18.39
CA GLU A 22 -0.54 -25.20 -17.08
C GLU A 22 -1.26 -24.43 -15.96
N LEU A 23 -1.93 -23.31 -16.25
CA LEU A 23 -2.81 -22.63 -15.30
C LEU A 23 -4.06 -23.45 -14.92
N GLU A 24 -4.52 -24.34 -15.78
CA GLU A 24 -5.59 -25.29 -15.43
C GLU A 24 -5.12 -26.32 -14.39
N LEU A 25 -3.87 -26.75 -14.45
CA LEU A 25 -3.24 -27.59 -13.43
C LEU A 25 -3.06 -26.84 -12.10
N LEU A 26 -2.92 -25.51 -12.13
CA LEU A 26 -2.77 -24.64 -10.95
C LEU A 26 -4.10 -24.34 -10.22
N LYS A 27 -5.25 -24.72 -10.76
CA LYS A 27 -6.56 -24.58 -10.10
C LYS A 27 -6.75 -25.57 -8.94
N GLY A 28 -5.88 -26.58 -8.79
CA GLY A 28 -5.85 -27.46 -7.63
C GLY A 28 -5.11 -26.79 -6.44
N GLN A 29 -5.66 -26.90 -5.24
CA GLN A 29 -5.20 -26.22 -4.03
C GLN A 29 -3.79 -26.60 -3.52
N ASN A 30 -3.03 -27.47 -4.20
CA ASN A 30 -1.76 -28.05 -3.73
C ASN A 30 -0.63 -27.99 -4.78
N VAL A 31 -0.46 -26.84 -5.45
CA VAL A 31 0.65 -26.71 -6.41
C VAL A 31 1.95 -26.50 -5.68
N ARG A 32 2.94 -27.35 -5.94
CA ARG A 32 4.27 -27.23 -5.35
C ARG A 32 5.02 -26.01 -5.89
N VAL A 33 5.84 -25.39 -5.04
CA VAL A 33 6.63 -24.19 -5.41
C VAL A 33 7.57 -24.51 -6.59
N GLU A 34 8.10 -25.72 -6.65
CA GLU A 34 8.99 -26.18 -7.75
C GLU A 34 8.28 -26.23 -9.09
N GLU A 35 7.00 -26.58 -9.13
CA GLU A 35 6.20 -26.58 -10.36
C GLU A 35 5.93 -25.15 -10.86
N LEU A 36 5.69 -24.23 -9.94
CA LEU A 36 5.56 -22.80 -10.23
C LEU A 36 6.87 -22.21 -10.77
N ALA A 37 8.00 -22.60 -10.19
CA ALA A 37 9.30 -22.17 -10.66
C ALA A 37 9.62 -22.69 -12.06
N LYS A 38 9.31 -23.95 -12.37
CA LYS A 38 9.43 -24.51 -13.73
C LYS A 38 8.59 -23.73 -14.75
N LEU A 39 7.37 -23.36 -14.39
CA LEU A 39 6.50 -22.52 -15.22
C LEU A 39 7.12 -21.13 -15.47
N GLY A 40 7.66 -20.51 -14.43
CA GLY A 40 8.33 -19.23 -14.54
C GLY A 40 9.55 -19.25 -15.45
N ASN A 41 10.38 -20.28 -15.36
CA ASN A 41 11.54 -20.48 -16.23
C ASN A 41 11.16 -20.59 -17.71
N LYS A 42 10.08 -21.31 -18.04
CA LYS A 42 9.57 -21.42 -19.42
C LYS A 42 9.15 -20.09 -20.03
N VAL A 43 8.68 -19.16 -19.21
CA VAL A 43 8.20 -17.84 -19.68
C VAL A 43 9.23 -16.71 -19.47
N GLY A 44 10.43 -17.03 -18.99
CA GLY A 44 11.51 -16.05 -18.79
C GLY A 44 11.20 -15.00 -17.72
N ALA A 45 10.52 -15.40 -16.63
CA ALA A 45 10.26 -14.53 -15.50
C ALA A 45 11.29 -14.75 -14.40
N ASP A 46 11.67 -13.68 -13.69
CA ASP A 46 12.54 -13.77 -12.50
C ASP A 46 11.74 -14.12 -11.25
N TYR A 47 10.49 -13.65 -11.17
CA TYR A 47 9.63 -13.81 -9.99
C TYR A 47 8.21 -14.19 -10.35
N ILE A 48 7.59 -14.99 -9.50
CA ILE A 48 6.15 -15.27 -9.54
C ILE A 48 5.50 -14.63 -8.32
N ILE A 49 4.43 -13.85 -8.55
CA ILE A 49 3.63 -13.24 -7.51
C ILE A 49 2.30 -14.01 -7.41
N ILE A 50 2.04 -14.57 -6.22
CA ILE A 50 0.84 -15.35 -5.94
C ILE A 50 0.00 -14.63 -4.88
N PRO A 51 -1.03 -13.89 -5.30
CA PRO A 51 -2.02 -13.36 -4.37
C PRO A 51 -3.04 -14.44 -4.02
N LEU A 52 -3.36 -14.59 -2.73
CA LEU A 52 -4.43 -15.44 -2.25
C LEU A 52 -5.45 -14.59 -1.50
N LEU A 53 -6.69 -14.64 -1.96
CA LEU A 53 -7.81 -13.93 -1.37
C LEU A 53 -8.64 -14.90 -0.54
N GLN A 54 -8.82 -14.62 0.74
CA GLN A 54 -9.57 -15.44 1.67
C GLN A 54 -10.61 -14.59 2.43
N ASN A 55 -11.59 -15.27 3.04
CA ASN A 55 -12.54 -14.66 3.98
C ASN A 55 -13.20 -13.36 3.46
N ILE A 56 -13.66 -13.37 2.21
CA ILE A 56 -14.39 -12.23 1.65
C ILE A 56 -15.73 -12.11 2.37
N LYS A 57 -15.91 -11.03 3.15
CA LYS A 57 -17.13 -10.76 3.93
C LYS A 57 -17.76 -9.45 3.48
N ASN A 58 -19.08 -9.49 3.26
CA ASN A 58 -19.90 -8.30 3.02
C ASN A 58 -20.93 -8.21 4.14
N MET A 59 -20.68 -7.32 5.07
CA MET A 59 -21.52 -7.18 6.27
C MET A 59 -22.30 -5.88 6.23
N THR A 60 -23.54 -5.93 6.73
CA THR A 60 -24.32 -4.72 6.98
C THR A 60 -24.29 -4.42 8.47
N ILE A 61 -23.64 -3.33 8.85
CA ILE A 61 -23.58 -2.87 10.23
C ILE A 61 -24.73 -1.90 10.45
N LYS A 62 -25.56 -2.18 11.47
CA LYS A 62 -26.63 -1.31 11.94
C LYS A 62 -26.16 -0.60 13.21
N GLN A 63 -26.19 0.73 13.21
CA GLN A 63 -25.85 1.54 14.39
C GLN A 63 -27.02 2.44 14.73
N LYS A 64 -27.48 2.38 15.97
CA LYS A 64 -28.46 3.34 16.50
C LYS A 64 -27.72 4.60 16.97
N LEU A 65 -28.06 5.75 16.40
CA LEU A 65 -27.47 7.02 16.77
C LEU A 65 -28.56 8.10 16.78
N MET A 66 -28.77 8.73 17.93
CA MET A 66 -29.75 9.80 18.12
C MET A 66 -31.19 9.38 17.72
N GLY A 67 -31.58 8.14 18.01
CA GLY A 67 -32.91 7.62 17.68
C GLY A 67 -33.05 7.05 16.26
N GLU A 68 -32.10 7.31 15.37
CA GLU A 68 -32.08 6.79 13.99
C GLU A 68 -31.19 5.56 13.84
N THR A 69 -31.65 4.60 13.04
CA THR A 69 -30.84 3.43 12.68
C THR A 69 -30.09 3.68 11.35
N ILE A 70 -28.79 3.88 11.46
CA ILE A 70 -27.92 4.03 10.29
C ILE A 70 -27.41 2.66 9.88
N LYS A 71 -27.74 2.26 8.65
CA LYS A 71 -27.18 1.06 8.01
C LYS A 71 -25.94 1.44 7.21
N SER A 72 -24.81 0.79 7.43
CA SER A 72 -23.61 0.92 6.61
C SER A 72 -23.09 -0.45 6.20
N LYS A 73 -22.67 -0.57 4.93
CA LYS A 73 -22.07 -1.80 4.41
C LYS A 73 -20.56 -1.77 4.68
N GLU A 74 -19.99 -2.89 5.06
CA GLU A 74 -18.57 -3.09 5.20
C GLU A 74 -18.13 -4.30 4.39
N LEU A 75 -17.10 -4.10 3.57
CA LEU A 75 -16.40 -5.16 2.84
C LEU A 75 -15.10 -5.45 3.58
N SER A 76 -14.84 -6.70 3.90
CA SER A 76 -13.57 -7.15 4.43
C SER A 76 -13.01 -8.33 3.63
N ILE A 77 -11.71 -8.45 3.59
CA ILE A 77 -10.98 -9.49 2.89
C ILE A 77 -9.66 -9.75 3.59
N ASP A 78 -9.29 -11.01 3.68
CA ASP A 78 -7.95 -11.44 4.05
C ASP A 78 -7.18 -11.69 2.77
N LEU A 79 -6.10 -10.95 2.58
CA LEU A 79 -5.20 -11.06 1.45
C LEU A 79 -3.86 -11.54 1.95
N SER A 80 -3.40 -12.67 1.44
CA SER A 80 -2.01 -13.10 1.55
C SER A 80 -1.33 -13.00 0.19
N ILE A 81 -0.01 -12.79 0.21
CA ILE A 81 0.80 -12.71 -0.99
C ILE A 81 2.12 -13.39 -0.76
N ASN A 82 2.49 -14.27 -1.67
CA ASN A 82 3.80 -14.89 -1.73
C ASN A 82 4.49 -14.48 -3.02
N ILE A 83 5.78 -14.19 -2.94
CA ILE A 83 6.64 -13.94 -4.09
C ILE A 83 7.73 -15.01 -4.08
N ILE A 84 7.81 -15.73 -5.19
CA ILE A 84 8.73 -16.82 -5.41
C ILE A 84 9.82 -16.34 -6.37
N ASP A 85 11.07 -16.53 -5.98
CA ASP A 85 12.22 -16.44 -6.88
C ASP A 85 12.28 -17.71 -7.71
N ILE A 86 12.28 -17.56 -9.04
CA ILE A 86 12.20 -18.70 -9.95
C ILE A 86 13.52 -19.46 -10.02
N ALA A 87 14.64 -18.76 -9.91
CA ALA A 87 15.95 -19.37 -10.01
C ALA A 87 16.24 -20.32 -8.83
N THR A 88 15.81 -19.93 -7.63
CA THR A 88 16.03 -20.70 -6.39
C THR A 88 14.84 -21.52 -5.95
N SER A 89 13.65 -21.29 -6.53
CA SER A 89 12.37 -21.88 -6.08
C SER A 89 12.02 -21.56 -4.62
N GLN A 90 12.53 -20.46 -4.10
CA GLN A 90 12.31 -20.04 -2.71
C GLN A 90 11.24 -18.95 -2.62
N ILE A 91 10.46 -18.98 -1.55
CA ILE A 91 9.59 -17.87 -1.19
C ILE A 91 10.44 -16.77 -0.56
N ILE A 92 10.72 -15.72 -1.33
CA ILE A 92 11.56 -14.60 -0.89
C ILE A 92 10.75 -13.48 -0.21
N PHE A 93 9.43 -13.53 -0.30
CA PHE A 93 8.54 -12.59 0.36
C PHE A 93 7.20 -13.27 0.64
N SER A 94 6.74 -13.16 1.88
CA SER A 94 5.40 -13.59 2.29
C SER A 94 4.81 -12.54 3.22
N ASP A 95 3.59 -12.13 2.95
CA ASP A 95 2.88 -11.14 3.78
C ASP A 95 1.38 -11.43 3.76
N SER A 96 0.71 -11.10 4.85
CA SER A 96 -0.73 -11.19 4.97
C SER A 96 -1.31 -9.91 5.56
N MET A 97 -2.46 -9.51 5.06
CA MET A 97 -3.14 -8.31 5.52
C MET A 97 -4.64 -8.49 5.52
N MET A 98 -5.28 -8.11 6.61
CA MET A 98 -6.72 -7.93 6.66
C MET A 98 -7.05 -6.51 6.19
N LEU A 99 -7.93 -6.40 5.22
CA LEU A 99 -8.41 -5.13 4.70
C LEU A 99 -9.90 -5.05 4.89
N SER A 100 -10.38 -3.95 5.49
CA SER A 100 -11.81 -3.65 5.57
C SER A 100 -12.07 -2.23 5.09
N GLN A 101 -13.21 -2.04 4.45
CA GLN A 101 -13.64 -0.72 3.97
C GLN A 101 -15.15 -0.58 4.11
N GLY A 102 -15.58 0.48 4.78
CA GLY A 102 -16.98 0.89 4.78
C GLY A 102 -17.39 1.52 3.44
N GLY A 103 -18.67 1.41 3.11
CA GLY A 103 -19.25 2.01 1.90
C GLY A 103 -19.67 1.02 0.81
N GLY A 104 -19.27 -0.24 0.89
CA GLY A 104 -19.82 -1.37 0.10
C GLY A 104 -19.59 -1.31 -1.42
N ASN A 105 -18.69 -0.46 -1.93
CA ASN A 105 -18.36 -0.44 -3.36
C ASN A 105 -17.18 -1.35 -3.66
N LEU A 106 -17.47 -2.54 -4.23
CA LEU A 106 -16.48 -3.57 -4.54
C LEU A 106 -15.39 -3.09 -5.51
N SER A 107 -15.76 -2.31 -6.53
CA SER A 107 -14.79 -1.81 -7.52
C SER A 107 -13.77 -0.85 -6.87
N ASN A 108 -14.23 0.07 -6.04
CA ASN A 108 -13.35 0.98 -5.30
C ASN A 108 -12.48 0.22 -4.28
N PHE A 109 -13.04 -0.81 -3.65
CA PHE A 109 -12.31 -1.66 -2.72
C PHE A 109 -11.21 -2.44 -3.44
N ALA A 110 -11.52 -3.09 -4.56
CA ALA A 110 -10.55 -3.81 -5.41
C ALA A 110 -9.41 -2.88 -5.88
N LYS A 111 -9.75 -1.65 -6.32
CA LYS A 111 -8.75 -0.64 -6.71
C LYS A 111 -7.84 -0.26 -5.53
N THR A 112 -8.40 -0.13 -4.34
CA THR A 112 -7.64 0.20 -3.13
C THR A 112 -6.69 -0.94 -2.76
N ILE A 113 -7.16 -2.20 -2.81
CA ILE A 113 -6.33 -3.39 -2.59
C ILE A 113 -5.19 -3.43 -3.59
N SER A 114 -5.49 -3.33 -4.89
CA SER A 114 -4.49 -3.34 -5.95
C SER A 114 -3.42 -2.26 -5.77
N ASN A 115 -3.84 -1.05 -5.39
CA ASN A 115 -2.90 0.05 -5.15
C ASN A 115 -2.01 -0.19 -3.92
N ARG A 116 -2.57 -0.72 -2.83
CA ARG A 116 -1.79 -1.02 -1.61
C ARG A 116 -0.80 -2.14 -1.86
N LEU A 117 -1.25 -3.21 -2.50
CA LEU A 117 -0.43 -4.35 -2.83
C LEU A 117 0.75 -3.95 -3.73
N SER A 118 0.46 -3.24 -4.81
CA SER A 118 1.50 -2.78 -5.74
C SER A 118 2.54 -1.89 -5.06
N ARG A 119 2.09 -1.00 -4.15
CA ARG A 119 3.02 -0.17 -3.38
C ARG A 119 3.85 -0.99 -2.42
N LYS A 120 3.25 -1.96 -1.72
CA LYS A 120 3.97 -2.80 -0.79
C LYS A 120 5.05 -3.62 -1.49
N ILE A 121 4.72 -4.24 -2.63
CA ILE A 121 5.68 -4.97 -3.47
C ILE A 121 6.80 -4.02 -3.93
N THR A 122 6.44 -2.87 -4.50
CA THR A 122 7.44 -1.91 -4.98
C THR A 122 8.34 -1.43 -3.84
N ASP A 123 7.78 -1.12 -2.66
CA ASP A 123 8.55 -0.66 -1.51
C ASP A 123 9.49 -1.73 -0.95
N THR A 124 9.09 -3.00 -1.02
CA THR A 124 9.92 -4.11 -0.56
C THR A 124 11.14 -4.32 -1.46
N PHE A 125 10.93 -4.38 -2.77
CA PHE A 125 12.01 -4.68 -3.72
C PHE A 125 12.79 -3.44 -4.16
N PHE A 126 12.11 -2.31 -4.28
CA PHE A 126 12.67 -1.05 -4.76
C PHE A 126 12.20 0.12 -3.88
N PRO A 127 12.67 0.19 -2.62
CA PRO A 127 12.33 1.31 -1.75
C PRO A 127 12.80 2.62 -2.38
N ALA A 128 11.99 3.68 -2.25
CA ALA A 128 12.33 4.98 -2.78
C ALA A 128 13.57 5.54 -2.08
N LYS A 129 14.64 5.80 -2.82
CA LYS A 129 15.91 6.31 -2.29
C LYS A 129 16.01 7.81 -2.48
N LEU A 130 16.65 8.46 -1.50
CA LEU A 130 16.99 9.87 -1.56
C LEU A 130 18.09 10.09 -2.61
N ILE A 131 17.84 10.99 -3.57
CA ILE A 131 18.81 11.34 -4.64
C ILE A 131 19.23 12.81 -4.62
N ALA A 132 18.43 13.71 -4.04
CA ALA A 132 18.83 15.10 -3.86
C ALA A 132 18.08 15.75 -2.67
N ILE A 133 18.65 16.84 -2.17
CA ILE A 133 18.07 17.66 -1.09
C ILE A 133 18.12 19.11 -1.56
N GLU A 134 16.97 19.78 -1.55
CA GLU A 134 16.86 21.18 -1.90
C GLU A 134 16.05 21.93 -0.82
N ASN A 135 16.70 22.82 -0.07
CA ASN A 135 16.07 23.58 1.01
C ASN A 135 15.35 22.67 2.04
N ASN A 136 14.01 22.68 2.02
CA ASN A 136 13.17 21.85 2.88
C ASN A 136 12.45 20.73 2.09
N LYS A 137 13.00 20.36 0.94
CA LYS A 137 12.47 19.32 0.06
C LYS A 137 13.50 18.23 -0.15
N ILE A 138 13.02 17.03 -0.37
CA ILE A 138 13.81 15.87 -0.79
C ILE A 138 13.32 15.38 -2.14
N ILE A 139 14.26 14.96 -2.98
CA ILE A 139 13.99 14.34 -4.28
C ILE A 139 14.36 12.88 -4.17
N VAL A 140 13.48 12.02 -4.68
CA VAL A 140 13.63 10.55 -4.62
C VAL A 140 13.53 9.93 -6.01
N ASP A 141 14.11 8.75 -6.16
CA ASP A 141 14.23 7.99 -7.42
C ASP A 141 12.95 7.22 -7.82
N GLN A 142 11.84 7.44 -7.14
CA GLN A 142 10.53 6.86 -7.46
C GLN A 142 9.60 7.92 -8.04
N GLY A 143 8.86 7.55 -9.09
CA GLY A 143 7.94 8.46 -9.77
C GLY A 143 6.63 8.70 -9.02
N ASN A 144 5.82 9.60 -9.58
CA ASN A 144 4.55 10.04 -9.01
C ASN A 144 3.49 8.92 -8.87
N SER A 145 3.64 7.78 -9.57
CA SER A 145 2.75 6.62 -9.42
C SER A 145 2.89 5.95 -8.05
N PHE A 146 4.05 6.07 -7.41
CA PHE A 146 4.31 5.52 -6.08
C PHE A 146 3.74 6.42 -4.97
N PHE A 147 3.74 7.74 -5.18
CA PHE A 147 3.34 8.71 -4.18
C PHE A 147 1.88 9.18 -4.33
N ASN A 148 1.28 9.65 -3.23
CA ASN A 148 -0.07 10.18 -3.20
C ASN A 148 -0.12 11.42 -2.32
N LYS A 149 -0.76 12.50 -2.80
CA LYS A 149 -0.92 13.77 -2.07
C LYS A 149 -1.59 13.63 -0.69
N LYS A 150 -2.43 12.60 -0.51
CA LYS A 150 -3.15 12.36 0.75
C LYS A 150 -2.38 11.47 1.73
N SER A 151 -1.26 10.88 1.32
CA SER A 151 -0.48 9.97 2.15
C SER A 151 0.68 10.69 2.82
N LYS A 152 1.07 10.19 3.99
CA LYS A 152 2.30 10.58 4.68
C LYS A 152 3.36 9.53 4.46
N TYR A 153 4.61 9.95 4.55
CA TYR A 153 5.78 9.11 4.31
C TYR A 153 6.77 9.27 5.44
N ASN A 154 7.38 8.17 5.84
CA ASN A 154 8.49 8.19 6.78
C ASN A 154 9.80 8.35 6.01
N ILE A 155 10.67 9.23 6.52
CA ILE A 155 12.06 9.32 6.12
C ILE A 155 12.82 8.38 7.04
N ILE A 156 13.47 7.36 6.48
CA ILE A 156 14.12 6.29 7.23
C ILE A 156 15.59 6.26 6.91
N LYS A 157 16.42 6.24 7.95
CA LYS A 157 17.84 5.97 7.83
C LYS A 157 18.11 4.49 8.08
N LEU A 158 18.69 3.83 7.08
CA LEU A 158 19.15 2.46 7.20
C LEU A 158 20.39 2.40 8.07
N GLY A 159 20.35 1.55 9.08
CA GLY A 159 21.44 1.26 9.99
C GLY A 159 22.24 0.01 9.59
N SER A 160 22.75 -0.69 10.59
CA SER A 160 23.52 -1.93 10.45
C SER A 160 22.70 -3.03 9.79
N ARG A 161 23.40 -3.96 9.14
CA ARG A 161 22.83 -5.20 8.63
C ARG A 161 22.44 -6.11 9.81
N ILE A 162 21.30 -6.76 9.68
CA ILE A 162 20.86 -7.81 10.57
C ILE A 162 21.08 -9.13 9.84
N LEU A 163 21.85 -10.01 10.45
CA LEU A 163 22.07 -11.36 9.95
C LEU A 163 21.21 -12.34 10.76
N ASP A 164 20.71 -13.38 10.11
CA ASP A 164 20.11 -14.51 10.79
C ASP A 164 21.18 -15.22 11.62
N GLN A 165 20.90 -15.45 12.90
CA GLN A 165 21.87 -16.04 13.81
C GLN A 165 22.17 -17.52 13.52
N THR A 166 21.27 -18.19 12.80
CA THR A 166 21.37 -19.62 12.50
C THR A 166 22.07 -19.85 11.18
N THR A 167 21.65 -19.10 10.13
CA THR A 167 22.15 -19.28 8.76
C THR A 167 23.28 -18.33 8.42
N ASN A 168 23.49 -17.28 9.22
CA ASN A 168 24.42 -16.16 8.97
C ASN A 168 24.13 -15.39 7.66
N GLU A 169 22.93 -15.57 7.12
CA GLU A 169 22.47 -14.88 5.91
C GLU A 169 21.94 -13.48 6.23
N PHE A 170 21.97 -12.62 5.23
CA PHE A 170 21.39 -11.29 5.33
C PHE A 170 19.87 -11.38 5.48
N SER A 171 19.33 -10.93 6.60
CA SER A 171 17.90 -10.85 6.86
C SER A 171 17.32 -9.47 6.52
N SER A 172 17.89 -8.42 7.09
CA SER A 172 17.35 -7.04 6.93
C SER A 172 18.38 -5.98 7.34
N ARG A 173 17.95 -4.73 7.42
CA ARG A 173 18.69 -3.63 8.04
C ARG A 173 17.86 -2.99 9.15
N VAL A 174 18.53 -2.45 10.13
CA VAL A 174 17.88 -1.60 11.14
C VAL A 174 17.28 -0.38 10.45
N GLU A 175 16.00 -0.11 10.65
CA GLU A 175 15.30 1.03 10.09
C GLU A 175 15.01 2.07 11.19
N ASN A 176 15.65 3.22 11.09
CA ASN A 176 15.46 4.32 12.02
C ASN A 176 14.64 5.44 11.37
N VAL A 177 13.42 5.66 11.84
CA VAL A 177 12.61 6.79 11.38
C VAL A 177 13.22 8.09 11.89
N ILE A 178 13.70 8.93 10.96
CA ILE A 178 14.34 10.22 11.27
C ILE A 178 13.46 11.41 10.89
N GLY A 179 12.33 11.19 10.22
CA GLY A 179 11.43 12.26 9.86
C GLY A 179 10.16 11.81 9.14
N LYS A 180 9.34 12.78 8.78
CA LYS A 180 8.13 12.61 8.00
C LYS A 180 8.12 13.57 6.82
N ALA A 181 7.55 13.12 5.71
CA ALA A 181 7.42 13.91 4.49
C ALA A 181 6.04 13.75 3.86
N SER A 182 5.68 14.71 3.02
CA SER A 182 4.46 14.69 2.20
C SER A 182 4.81 14.92 0.75
N PHE A 183 4.08 14.24 -0.16
CA PHE A 183 4.29 14.37 -1.59
C PHE A 183 3.91 15.78 -2.08
N SER A 184 4.80 16.40 -2.81
CA SER A 184 4.60 17.70 -3.45
C SER A 184 4.23 17.53 -4.93
N ASN A 185 5.19 17.10 -5.72
CA ASN A 185 5.03 16.87 -7.16
C ASN A 185 5.98 15.76 -7.62
N GLY A 186 5.88 15.37 -8.88
CA GLY A 186 6.79 14.36 -9.44
C GLY A 186 6.56 14.12 -10.91
N THR A 187 7.55 13.51 -11.52
CA THR A 187 7.53 12.97 -12.87
C THR A 187 7.26 11.46 -12.85
N ASN A 188 7.40 10.78 -13.98
CA ASN A 188 7.31 9.32 -14.04
C ASN A 188 8.51 8.60 -13.38
N LYS A 189 9.65 9.28 -13.22
CA LYS A 189 10.90 8.68 -12.70
C LYS A 189 11.28 9.18 -11.32
N GLN A 190 10.91 10.40 -10.97
CA GLN A 190 11.34 11.09 -9.75
C GLN A 190 10.17 11.79 -9.08
N SER A 191 10.27 11.96 -7.76
CA SER A 191 9.28 12.71 -6.98
C SER A 191 9.95 13.63 -5.98
N THR A 192 9.31 14.77 -5.77
CA THR A 192 9.70 15.77 -4.76
C THR A 192 8.74 15.68 -3.59
N LEU A 193 9.29 15.59 -2.38
CA LEU A 193 8.53 15.57 -1.14
C LEU A 193 8.96 16.75 -0.28
N ASN A 194 8.00 17.39 0.38
CA ASN A 194 8.24 18.37 1.42
C ASN A 194 8.58 17.65 2.72
N ILE A 195 9.59 18.10 3.44
CA ILE A 195 9.90 17.61 4.78
C ILE A 195 8.90 18.25 5.74
N ASP A 196 7.99 17.45 6.31
CA ASP A 196 7.00 17.94 7.27
C ASP A 196 7.61 18.09 8.67
N LYS A 197 8.44 17.12 9.07
CA LYS A 197 9.11 17.09 10.38
C LYS A 197 10.36 16.22 10.31
N LEU A 198 11.43 16.69 10.92
CA LEU A 198 12.60 15.87 11.27
C LEU A 198 12.63 15.67 12.78
N THR A 199 12.91 14.46 13.21
CA THR A 199 13.08 14.11 14.64
C THR A 199 14.53 14.23 15.07
N LYS A 200 15.45 14.34 14.12
CA LYS A 200 16.89 14.46 14.29
C LYS A 200 17.46 15.52 13.35
N ASP A 201 18.73 15.87 13.52
CA ASP A 201 19.43 16.88 12.74
C ASP A 201 19.37 16.61 11.22
N LYS A 202 19.21 17.67 10.43
CA LYS A 202 19.28 17.63 8.95
C LYS A 202 20.59 17.05 8.43
N LYS A 203 21.67 17.13 9.19
CA LYS A 203 22.98 16.50 8.85
C LYS A 203 22.92 14.99 8.68
N LEU A 204 21.85 14.33 9.16
CA LEU A 204 21.63 12.90 8.95
C LEU A 204 21.10 12.54 7.56
N LEU A 205 20.59 13.51 6.81
CA LEU A 205 20.16 13.31 5.43
C LEU A 205 21.40 13.30 4.52
N LYS A 206 21.86 12.11 4.19
CA LYS A 206 23.00 11.90 3.28
C LYS A 206 22.53 11.23 1.98
N ILE A 207 23.12 11.66 0.87
CA ILE A 207 22.87 11.10 -0.47
C ILE A 207 23.86 9.95 -0.72
N ASP A 208 23.82 8.94 0.15
CA ASP A 208 24.73 7.77 0.11
C ASP A 208 23.97 6.44 -0.04
N GLY A 209 22.68 6.53 -0.37
CA GLY A 209 21.78 5.37 -0.46
C GLY A 209 21.30 4.82 0.89
N SER A 210 21.71 5.42 2.02
CA SER A 210 21.25 5.01 3.35
C SER A 210 19.89 5.57 3.73
N ILE A 211 19.37 6.54 2.98
CA ILE A 211 18.06 7.14 3.24
C ILE A 211 17.04 6.60 2.25
N ILE A 212 15.98 6.03 2.81
CA ILE A 212 14.82 5.55 2.05
C ILE A 212 13.54 6.22 2.53
N ILE A 213 12.54 6.24 1.65
CA ILE A 213 11.23 6.84 1.94
C ILE A 213 10.19 5.75 1.84
N ARG A 214 9.48 5.48 2.96
CA ARG A 214 8.41 4.49 3.01
C ARG A 214 7.04 5.10 3.24
N PRO A 215 5.98 4.59 2.57
CA PRO A 215 4.63 5.05 2.82
C PRO A 215 4.16 4.67 4.24
N VAL A 216 3.51 5.61 4.91
CA VAL A 216 2.76 5.29 6.13
C VAL A 216 1.41 4.73 5.71
N PHE A 217 1.22 3.42 5.85
CA PHE A 217 -0.04 2.78 5.54
C PHE A 217 -1.09 3.15 6.59
N GLN A 218 -2.07 3.96 6.18
CA GLN A 218 -3.23 4.25 7.02
C GLN A 218 -4.25 3.12 6.91
N LEU A 219 -4.88 2.79 8.02
CA LEU A 219 -6.06 1.93 8.02
C LEU A 219 -7.16 2.57 7.15
N LEU A 220 -7.86 1.74 6.39
CA LEU A 220 -9.03 2.20 5.66
C LEU A 220 -10.13 2.55 6.69
N PRO A 221 -10.94 3.59 6.42
CA PRO A 221 -12.02 3.93 7.32
C PRO A 221 -13.01 2.76 7.42
N SER A 222 -13.29 2.33 8.64
CA SER A 222 -14.31 1.32 8.91
C SER A 222 -15.72 1.87 8.63
N ALA A 223 -16.72 1.00 8.58
CA ALA A 223 -18.11 1.41 8.48
C ALA A 223 -18.52 2.34 9.64
N SER A 224 -17.98 2.09 10.84
CA SER A 224 -18.17 2.93 12.02
C SER A 224 -17.60 4.34 11.82
N ASP A 225 -16.38 4.47 11.26
CA ASP A 225 -15.76 5.77 11.01
C ASP A 225 -16.53 6.57 9.97
N ILE A 226 -17.02 5.90 8.92
CA ILE A 226 -17.86 6.52 7.89
C ILE A 226 -19.19 7.00 8.49
N ALA A 227 -19.82 6.19 9.34
CA ALA A 227 -21.06 6.58 10.02
C ALA A 227 -20.84 7.81 10.92
N LYS A 228 -19.79 7.80 11.75
CA LYS A 228 -19.41 8.95 12.59
C LYS A 228 -19.14 10.21 11.77
N ALA A 229 -18.44 10.09 10.64
CA ALA A 229 -18.15 11.22 9.75
C ALA A 229 -19.43 11.80 9.12
N LYS A 230 -20.38 10.96 8.71
CA LYS A 230 -21.70 11.39 8.20
C LYS A 230 -22.48 12.18 9.26
N ILE A 231 -22.53 11.67 10.48
CA ILE A 231 -23.24 12.33 11.62
C ILE A 231 -22.60 13.69 11.91
N LYS A 232 -21.26 13.77 11.95
CA LYS A 232 -20.57 15.05 12.16
C LYS A 232 -20.94 16.08 11.10
N LYS A 233 -21.07 15.64 9.82
CA LYS A 233 -21.51 16.52 8.73
C LYS A 233 -22.96 16.99 8.89
N ILE A 234 -23.88 16.09 9.29
CA ILE A 234 -25.29 16.43 9.53
C ILE A 234 -25.40 17.43 10.69
N LYS A 235 -24.74 17.16 11.83
CA LYS A 235 -24.70 18.09 12.96
C LYS A 235 -24.17 19.48 12.57
N ALA A 236 -23.10 19.53 11.78
CA ALA A 236 -22.52 20.80 11.30
C ALA A 236 -23.48 21.55 10.37
N LYS A 237 -24.21 20.82 9.51
CA LYS A 237 -25.24 21.40 8.63
C LYS A 237 -26.42 21.96 9.44
N ASN A 238 -26.94 21.21 10.39
CA ASN A 238 -28.05 21.63 11.26
C ASN A 238 -27.67 22.85 12.12
N LYS A 239 -26.45 22.88 12.68
CA LYS A 239 -25.95 24.04 13.42
C LYS A 239 -25.82 25.29 12.54
N LYS A 240 -25.45 25.15 11.26
CA LYS A 240 -25.43 26.27 10.31
C LYS A 240 -26.85 26.76 9.94
N MET A 241 -27.81 25.83 9.82
CA MET A 241 -29.21 26.17 9.55
C MET A 241 -29.83 26.90 10.73
N MET A 242 -29.66 26.41 11.96
CA MET A 242 -30.16 27.09 13.19
C MET A 242 -29.60 28.52 13.30
N LYS A 243 -28.30 28.71 13.09
CA LYS A 243 -27.70 30.07 13.09
C LYS A 243 -28.25 31.00 12.01
N LYS A 244 -28.75 30.48 10.88
CA LYS A 244 -29.45 31.30 9.87
C LYS A 244 -30.86 31.69 10.36
N ILE A 245 -31.59 30.75 10.89
CA ILE A 245 -32.95 30.97 11.42
C ILE A 245 -32.95 32.00 12.59
N ASP A 246 -31.94 31.92 13.48
CA ASP A 246 -31.81 32.90 14.57
C ASP A 246 -31.47 34.31 14.04
N LYS A 247 -30.66 34.44 12.95
CA LYS A 247 -30.40 35.74 12.32
C LYS A 247 -31.59 36.33 11.57
N ASP A 248 -32.49 35.48 11.05
CA ASP A 248 -33.69 35.93 10.30
C ASP A 248 -34.86 36.25 11.27
N LYS A 249 -34.71 36.04 12.59
CA LYS A 249 -35.70 36.40 13.61
C LYS A 249 -35.44 37.76 14.29
N ASP A 250 -34.30 38.37 14.01
CA ASP A 250 -33.92 39.69 14.56
C ASP A 250 -34.36 40.85 13.65
N TRP A 251 -35.47 40.66 12.88
CA TRP A 251 -36.15 41.71 12.08
C TRP A 251 -37.58 41.86 12.55
#